data_d25272d460eab8015ca27fd77985960c
#
_entry.id   d25272d460eab8015ca27fd77985960c
#
_cell.length_a   1.000
_cell.length_b   1.000
_cell.length_c   1.000
_cell.angle_alpha   90.00
_cell.angle_beta   90.00
_cell.angle_gamma   90.00
#
_symmetry.space_group_name_H-M   'P 1'
#
loop_
_entity.id
_entity.type
_entity.pdbx_description
1 polymer ?
#
loop_
_entity_poly.entity_id
_entity_poly.type
_entity_poly.pdbx_seq_one_letter_code
_entity_poly.pdbx_strand_id
1 'polypeptide(L)'
;VQWVKKTKDNFYDVIFIDCSDPSEFSNLLFSDSFYKECKRILKPMGILATQSESPESFKNIHINILKTLKSIFKVSETMYSFVPIYPSGIWSWTFASSEDLNLSKQNYDEVLKIEKGCEIWNLNFQNAAFKMMPNKIVKELDS
;
A
#
# COMPACT_ATOMS: atom_id res chain seq x y z
N VAL A 1 14.22 10.67 -2.53
CA VAL A 1 14.85 9.69 -3.45
C VAL A 1 16.33 9.50 -3.17
N GLN A 2 17.15 10.57 -3.07
CA GLN A 2 18.61 10.42 -2.82
C GLN A 2 18.94 9.74 -1.49
N TRP A 3 18.16 10.00 -0.43
CA TRP A 3 18.35 9.39 0.88
C TRP A 3 18.11 7.87 0.83
N VAL A 4 17.07 7.41 0.16
CA VAL A 4 16.77 5.98 -0.01
C VAL A 4 17.96 5.24 -0.64
N LYS A 5 18.58 5.83 -1.68
CA LYS A 5 19.78 5.25 -2.34
C LYS A 5 21.01 5.14 -1.43
N LYS A 6 21.13 6.00 -0.41
CA LYS A 6 22.24 6.00 0.55
C LYS A 6 22.00 5.10 1.75
N THR A 7 20.78 4.65 1.97
CA THR A 7 20.42 3.77 3.08
C THR A 7 20.92 2.36 2.81
N LYS A 8 21.44 1.69 3.84
CA LYS A 8 21.89 0.30 3.76
C LYS A 8 20.73 -0.66 3.51
N ASP A 9 21.03 -1.83 2.95
CA ASP A 9 20.07 -2.89 2.71
C ASP A 9 19.47 -3.42 4.03
N ASN A 10 18.24 -3.92 3.98
CA ASN A 10 17.57 -4.59 5.10
C ASN A 10 17.56 -3.77 6.41
N PHE A 11 17.23 -2.49 6.31
CA PHE A 11 17.30 -1.57 7.44
C PHE A 11 15.96 -1.34 8.12
N TYR A 12 14.89 -1.14 7.35
CA TYR A 12 13.57 -0.78 7.87
C TYR A 12 12.64 -1.98 7.99
N ASP A 13 11.84 -2.00 9.06
CA ASP A 13 10.74 -2.93 9.22
C ASP A 13 9.50 -2.47 8.44
N VAL A 14 9.28 -1.15 8.37
CA VAL A 14 8.13 -0.56 7.66
C VAL A 14 8.56 0.72 6.97
N ILE A 15 8.04 0.95 5.76
CA ILE A 15 8.13 2.21 5.03
C ILE A 15 6.71 2.67 4.69
N PHE A 16 6.35 3.88 5.15
CA PHE A 16 5.11 4.54 4.74
C PHE A 16 5.43 5.62 3.71
N ILE A 17 4.70 5.60 2.59
CA ILE A 17 4.74 6.63 1.56
C ILE A 17 3.36 7.28 1.52
N ASP A 18 3.24 8.44 2.15
CA ASP A 18 2.07 9.29 2.12
C ASP A 18 2.51 10.63 1.54
N CYS A 19 2.37 10.77 0.23
CA CYS A 19 2.82 11.93 -0.53
C CYS A 19 1.64 12.55 -1.29
N SER A 20 1.82 13.80 -1.75
CA SER A 20 0.87 14.45 -2.62
C SER A 20 0.66 13.67 -3.91
N ASP A 21 -0.48 13.93 -4.57
CA ASP A 21 -0.82 13.37 -5.87
C ASP A 21 0.35 13.51 -6.86
N PRO A 22 0.44 12.60 -7.86
CA PRO A 22 1.49 12.63 -8.86
C PRO A 22 1.57 14.01 -9.55
N SER A 23 2.73 14.61 -9.45
CA SER A 23 3.11 15.89 -10.05
C SER A 23 4.52 15.79 -10.62
N GLU A 24 5.01 16.81 -11.31
CA GLU A 24 6.39 16.80 -11.80
C GLU A 24 7.42 16.49 -10.70
N PHE A 25 7.16 16.90 -9.45
CA PHE A 25 8.06 16.66 -8.32
C PHE A 25 7.85 15.32 -7.62
N SER A 26 6.62 14.84 -7.55
CA SER A 26 6.27 13.58 -6.84
C SER A 26 6.32 12.33 -7.72
N ASN A 27 6.30 12.47 -9.05
CA ASN A 27 6.32 11.33 -9.99
C ASN A 27 7.45 10.32 -9.74
N LEU A 28 8.59 10.78 -9.23
CA LEU A 28 9.70 9.90 -8.87
C LEU A 28 9.37 8.92 -7.75
N LEU A 29 8.43 9.27 -6.86
CA LEU A 29 8.00 8.43 -5.74
C LEU A 29 7.05 7.30 -6.16
N PHE A 30 6.52 7.38 -7.39
CA PHE A 30 5.68 6.34 -8.00
C PHE A 30 6.43 5.52 -9.05
N SER A 31 7.76 5.70 -9.17
CA SER A 31 8.56 5.02 -10.17
C SER A 31 8.96 3.61 -9.75
N ASP A 32 9.09 2.70 -10.72
CA ASP A 32 9.64 1.36 -10.55
C ASP A 32 11.00 1.39 -9.83
N SER A 33 11.89 2.29 -10.22
CA SER A 33 13.22 2.44 -9.61
C SER A 33 13.15 2.82 -8.14
N PHE A 34 12.21 3.66 -7.76
CA PHE A 34 12.03 4.06 -6.35
C PHE A 34 11.49 2.90 -5.51
N TYR A 35 10.48 2.18 -6.00
CA TYR A 35 9.95 1.01 -5.29
C TYR A 35 10.97 -0.13 -5.16
N LYS A 36 11.84 -0.32 -6.16
CA LYS A 36 12.96 -1.27 -6.05
C LYS A 36 13.95 -0.88 -4.96
N GLU A 37 14.26 0.41 -4.84
CA GLU A 37 15.09 0.90 -3.73
C GLU A 37 14.39 0.75 -2.37
N CYS A 38 13.08 1.00 -2.28
CA CYS A 38 12.31 0.74 -1.07
C CYS A 38 12.37 -0.74 -0.68
N LYS A 39 12.21 -1.65 -1.65
CA LYS A 39 12.37 -3.09 -1.43
C LYS A 39 13.76 -3.45 -0.92
N ARG A 40 14.82 -2.87 -1.46
CA ARG A 40 16.21 -3.13 -1.06
C ARG A 40 16.47 -2.76 0.40
N ILE A 41 15.95 -1.61 0.85
CA ILE A 41 16.17 -1.12 2.22
C ILE A 41 15.20 -1.69 3.24
N LEU A 42 14.12 -2.36 2.81
CA LEU A 42 13.24 -3.11 3.69
C LEU A 42 13.90 -4.43 4.11
N LYS A 43 13.69 -4.83 5.36
CA LYS A 43 14.02 -6.18 5.83
C LYS A 43 13.19 -7.22 5.06
N PRO A 44 13.57 -8.52 5.05
CA PRO A 44 12.84 -9.57 4.33
C PRO A 44 11.34 -9.61 4.64
N MET A 45 10.95 -9.49 5.92
CA MET A 45 9.57 -9.44 6.38
C MET A 45 9.02 -8.00 6.45
N GLY A 46 9.75 -7.02 5.92
CA GLY A 46 9.37 -5.62 5.97
C GLY A 46 8.18 -5.31 5.06
N ILE A 47 7.43 -4.28 5.42
CA ILE A 47 6.22 -3.86 4.72
C ILE A 47 6.41 -2.46 4.14
N LEU A 48 6.12 -2.32 2.85
CA LEU A 48 5.88 -1.05 2.21
C LEU A 48 4.37 -0.76 2.27
N ALA A 49 3.99 0.41 2.72
CA ALA A 49 2.63 0.93 2.62
C ALA A 49 2.66 2.26 1.86
N THR A 50 1.95 2.35 0.75
CA THR A 50 1.91 3.56 -0.07
C THR A 50 0.47 3.98 -0.37
N GLN A 51 0.20 5.27 -0.33
CA GLN A 51 -1.02 5.79 -0.96
C GLN A 51 -1.00 5.42 -2.45
N SER A 52 -2.14 5.03 -3.01
CA SER A 52 -2.23 4.46 -4.35
C SER A 52 -3.35 5.09 -5.17
N GLU A 53 -3.72 6.31 -4.85
CA GLU A 53 -4.69 7.12 -5.57
C GLU A 53 -6.15 6.62 -5.50
N SER A 54 -7.03 7.43 -6.06
CA SER A 54 -8.44 7.10 -6.23
C SER A 54 -8.65 6.20 -7.45
N PRO A 55 -9.35 5.06 -7.30
CA PRO A 55 -9.72 4.22 -8.45
C PRO A 55 -10.73 4.91 -9.40
N GLU A 56 -11.34 6.02 -8.96
CA GLU A 56 -12.29 6.81 -9.74
C GLU A 56 -11.61 7.98 -10.46
N SER A 57 -10.97 8.88 -9.69
CA SER A 57 -10.41 10.13 -10.22
C SER A 57 -9.08 9.91 -10.93
N PHE A 58 -8.29 8.92 -10.51
CA PHE A 58 -6.93 8.68 -10.99
C PHE A 58 -6.70 7.23 -11.44
N LYS A 59 -7.70 6.63 -12.09
CA LYS A 59 -7.73 5.20 -12.47
C LYS A 59 -6.42 4.71 -13.08
N ASN A 60 -5.88 5.41 -14.08
CA ASN A 60 -4.69 4.97 -14.79
C ASN A 60 -3.44 4.97 -13.91
N ILE A 61 -3.30 5.98 -13.06
CA ILE A 61 -2.18 6.09 -12.12
C ILE A 61 -2.31 5.00 -11.07
N HIS A 62 -3.50 4.81 -10.51
CA HIS A 62 -3.83 3.75 -9.57
C HIS A 62 -3.43 2.36 -10.12
N ILE A 63 -3.90 1.99 -11.31
CA ILE A 63 -3.56 0.72 -11.95
C ILE A 63 -2.05 0.56 -12.16
N ASN A 64 -1.38 1.62 -12.60
CA ASN A 64 0.07 1.60 -12.81
C ASN A 64 0.83 1.33 -11.50
N ILE A 65 0.44 1.96 -10.40
CA ILE A 65 1.03 1.71 -9.08
C ILE A 65 0.84 0.24 -8.67
N LEU A 66 -0.38 -0.30 -8.80
CA LEU A 66 -0.68 -1.67 -8.46
C LEU A 66 0.14 -2.67 -9.29
N LYS A 67 0.17 -2.49 -10.61
CA LYS A 67 0.96 -3.35 -11.53
C LYS A 67 2.45 -3.27 -11.21
N THR A 68 2.97 -2.09 -10.91
CA THR A 68 4.39 -1.89 -10.56
C THR A 68 4.73 -2.62 -9.26
N LEU A 69 3.95 -2.43 -8.20
CA LEU A 69 4.20 -3.10 -6.92
C LEU A 69 4.09 -4.62 -7.03
N LYS A 70 3.08 -5.12 -7.75
CA LYS A 70 2.90 -6.56 -8.01
C LYS A 70 4.07 -7.17 -8.79
N SER A 71 4.74 -6.39 -9.65
CA SER A 71 5.93 -6.86 -10.39
C SER A 71 7.21 -6.90 -9.55
N ILE A 72 7.27 -6.10 -8.49
CA ILE A 72 8.47 -5.94 -7.66
C ILE A 72 8.42 -6.83 -6.41
N PHE A 73 7.27 -6.90 -5.76
CA PHE A 73 7.09 -7.60 -4.49
C PHE A 73 6.38 -8.95 -4.70
N LYS A 74 6.61 -9.88 -3.79
CA LYS A 74 5.94 -11.19 -3.80
C LYS A 74 4.47 -11.08 -3.42
N VAL A 75 4.17 -10.22 -2.45
CA VAL A 75 2.81 -9.92 -1.99
C VAL A 75 2.52 -8.45 -2.21
N SER A 76 1.34 -8.16 -2.75
CA SER A 76 0.85 -6.79 -2.94
C SER A 76 -0.66 -6.81 -2.78
N GLU A 77 -1.15 -6.17 -1.72
CA GLU A 77 -2.55 -6.13 -1.34
C GLU A 77 -3.02 -4.68 -1.22
N THR A 78 -4.18 -4.36 -1.77
CA THR A 78 -4.70 -3.00 -1.76
C THR A 78 -5.97 -2.90 -0.92
N MET A 79 -5.98 -1.99 0.03
CA MET A 79 -7.18 -1.60 0.76
C MET A 79 -7.79 -0.32 0.19
N TYR A 80 -9.10 -0.21 0.32
CA TYR A 80 -9.88 0.95 -0.05
C TYR A 80 -10.63 1.48 1.16
N SER A 81 -10.75 2.79 1.25
CA SER A 81 -11.55 3.43 2.31
C SER A 81 -12.18 4.72 1.81
N PHE A 82 -13.20 5.16 2.55
CA PHE A 82 -13.83 6.43 2.29
C PHE A 82 -13.01 7.58 2.88
N VAL A 83 -12.78 8.59 2.04
CA VAL A 83 -12.15 9.86 2.44
C VAL A 83 -13.09 10.99 2.04
N PRO A 84 -14.02 11.39 2.92
CA PRO A 84 -15.13 12.28 2.58
C PRO A 84 -14.73 13.67 2.05
N ILE A 85 -13.50 14.11 2.37
CA ILE A 85 -12.99 15.41 1.91
C ILE A 85 -12.46 15.37 0.46
N TYR A 86 -12.27 14.18 -0.12
CA TYR A 86 -11.81 14.04 -1.50
C TYR A 86 -13.01 13.91 -2.47
N PRO A 87 -12.94 14.54 -3.66
CA PRO A 87 -14.07 14.58 -4.60
C PRO A 87 -14.62 13.21 -4.99
N SER A 88 -13.76 12.19 -5.08
CA SER A 88 -14.18 10.83 -5.41
C SER A 88 -14.81 10.07 -4.24
N GLY A 89 -14.64 10.56 -3.02
CA GLY A 89 -15.10 9.90 -1.79
C GLY A 89 -14.41 8.57 -1.47
N ILE A 90 -13.61 7.99 -2.38
CA ILE A 90 -12.90 6.72 -2.19
C ILE A 90 -11.42 6.88 -2.54
N TRP A 91 -10.57 6.32 -1.69
CA TRP A 91 -9.11 6.32 -1.85
C TRP A 91 -8.53 4.95 -1.58
N SER A 92 -7.26 4.74 -1.93
CA SER A 92 -6.62 3.46 -1.74
C SER A 92 -5.21 3.56 -1.16
N TRP A 93 -4.80 2.49 -0.48
CA TRP A 93 -3.45 2.26 0.03
C TRP A 93 -3.03 0.84 -0.31
N THR A 94 -1.83 0.69 -0.85
CA THR A 94 -1.28 -0.61 -1.23
C THR A 94 -0.16 -0.99 -0.28
N PHE A 95 -0.25 -2.21 0.24
CA PHE A 95 0.72 -2.85 1.12
C PHE A 95 1.47 -3.91 0.34
N ALA A 96 2.80 -3.88 0.39
CA ALA A 96 3.63 -4.82 -0.35
C ALA A 96 4.76 -5.38 0.52
N SER A 97 5.11 -6.65 0.31
CA SER A 97 6.20 -7.33 1.02
C SER A 97 6.93 -8.32 0.12
N SER A 98 8.21 -8.56 0.43
CA SER A 98 9.01 -9.58 -0.25
C SER A 98 8.70 -11.01 0.22
N GLU A 99 8.05 -11.15 1.38
CA GLU A 99 7.65 -12.43 1.96
C GLU A 99 6.15 -12.50 2.20
N ASP A 100 5.64 -13.71 2.29
CA ASP A 100 4.25 -13.94 2.63
C ASP A 100 4.03 -13.59 4.10
N LEU A 101 3.19 -12.59 4.36
CA LEU A 101 2.91 -12.06 5.69
C LEU A 101 1.95 -12.94 6.49
N ASN A 102 1.82 -14.19 6.17
CA ASN A 102 1.03 -15.22 6.85
C ASN A 102 0.03 -14.69 7.92
N LEU A 103 -0.96 -13.93 7.47
CA LEU A 103 -1.93 -13.26 8.34
C LEU A 103 -2.74 -14.22 9.21
N SER A 104 -2.72 -15.53 8.88
CA SER A 104 -3.35 -16.58 9.70
C SER A 104 -2.62 -16.82 11.03
N LYS A 105 -1.41 -16.31 11.22
CA LYS A 105 -0.64 -16.39 12.47
C LYS A 105 -0.75 -15.14 13.32
N GLN A 106 -1.74 -14.28 13.09
CA GLN A 106 -1.95 -13.10 13.92
C GLN A 106 -2.22 -13.52 15.38
N ASN A 107 -1.56 -12.80 16.30
CA ASN A 107 -1.86 -12.93 17.72
C ASN A 107 -3.19 -12.21 18.00
N TYR A 108 -4.26 -12.96 18.10
CA TYR A 108 -5.61 -12.43 18.33
C TYR A 108 -5.72 -11.56 19.59
N ASP A 109 -5.00 -11.91 20.66
CA ASP A 109 -5.03 -11.13 21.90
C ASP A 109 -4.39 -9.74 21.71
N GLU A 110 -3.35 -9.64 20.91
CA GLU A 110 -2.74 -8.34 20.57
C GLU A 110 -3.63 -7.53 19.63
N VAL A 111 -4.26 -8.16 18.64
CA VAL A 111 -5.25 -7.52 17.76
C VAL A 111 -6.38 -6.91 18.58
N LEU A 112 -6.95 -7.65 19.53
CA LEU A 112 -8.02 -7.17 20.41
C LEU A 112 -7.57 -6.03 21.33
N LYS A 113 -6.31 -6.03 21.79
CA LYS A 113 -5.76 -4.91 22.57
C LYS A 113 -5.66 -3.64 21.72
N ILE A 114 -5.19 -3.76 20.49
CA ILE A 114 -5.11 -2.63 19.56
C ILE A 114 -6.51 -2.09 19.27
N GLU A 115 -7.46 -2.99 18.93
CA GLU A 115 -8.84 -2.63 18.61
C GLU A 115 -9.52 -1.83 19.74
N LYS A 116 -9.32 -2.23 21.00
CA LYS A 116 -9.83 -1.51 22.17
C LYS A 116 -9.29 -0.07 22.32
N GLY A 117 -8.11 0.21 21.76
CA GLY A 117 -7.48 1.53 21.77
C GLY A 117 -7.85 2.40 20.56
N CYS A 118 -8.58 1.86 19.58
CA CYS A 118 -8.93 2.56 18.35
C CYS A 118 -10.40 3.02 18.38
N GLU A 119 -10.66 4.25 17.90
CA GLU A 119 -12.03 4.76 17.77
C GLU A 119 -12.71 4.31 16.47
N ILE A 120 -11.92 4.15 15.39
CA ILE A 120 -12.45 3.85 14.06
C ILE A 120 -12.04 2.46 13.61
N TRP A 121 -10.78 2.07 13.83
CA TRP A 121 -10.26 0.81 13.32
C TRP A 121 -10.75 -0.38 14.15
N ASN A 122 -11.18 -1.43 13.47
CA ASN A 122 -11.38 -2.77 14.00
C ASN A 122 -11.04 -3.81 12.92
N LEU A 123 -10.89 -5.07 13.30
CA LEU A 123 -10.50 -6.13 12.37
C LEU A 123 -11.52 -6.35 11.25
N ASN A 124 -12.80 -6.20 11.50
CA ASN A 124 -13.84 -6.34 10.48
C ASN A 124 -13.76 -5.20 9.45
N PHE A 125 -13.52 -3.95 9.91
CA PHE A 125 -13.28 -2.82 9.03
C PHE A 125 -12.08 -3.07 8.11
N GLN A 126 -10.95 -3.51 8.69
CA GLN A 126 -9.76 -3.85 7.91
C GLN A 126 -10.03 -4.93 6.87
N ASN A 127 -10.67 -6.03 7.27
CA ASN A 127 -10.99 -7.14 6.38
C ASN A 127 -11.93 -6.71 5.24
N ALA A 128 -12.89 -5.83 5.51
CA ALA A 128 -13.75 -5.27 4.49
C ALA A 128 -12.96 -4.36 3.54
N ALA A 129 -12.10 -3.48 4.06
CA ALA A 129 -11.30 -2.56 3.27
C ALA A 129 -10.44 -3.25 2.20
N PHE A 130 -9.85 -4.40 2.52
CA PHE A 130 -9.08 -5.22 1.55
C PHE A 130 -9.94 -5.96 0.53
N LYS A 131 -11.27 -6.01 0.71
CA LYS A 131 -12.22 -6.66 -0.22
C LYS A 131 -13.00 -5.67 -1.09
N MET A 132 -12.77 -4.38 -0.94
CA MET A 132 -13.52 -3.32 -1.62
C MET A 132 -12.99 -2.94 -3.01
N MET A 133 -12.06 -3.71 -3.58
CA MET A 133 -11.52 -3.38 -4.91
C MET A 133 -12.64 -3.31 -5.95
N PRO A 134 -12.80 -2.18 -6.66
CA PRO A 134 -13.83 -2.05 -7.68
C PRO A 134 -13.61 -3.05 -8.83
N ASN A 135 -14.69 -3.68 -9.29
CA ASN A 135 -14.63 -4.70 -10.34
C ASN A 135 -13.97 -4.20 -11.65
N LYS A 136 -14.11 -2.91 -11.96
CA LYS A 136 -13.41 -2.30 -13.10
C LYS A 136 -11.89 -2.32 -12.97
N ILE A 137 -11.36 -2.26 -11.73
CA ILE A 137 -9.92 -2.35 -11.45
C ILE A 137 -9.47 -3.81 -11.56
N VAL A 138 -10.24 -4.75 -11.01
CA VAL A 138 -9.96 -6.20 -11.13
C VAL A 138 -9.76 -6.58 -12.60
N LYS A 139 -10.70 -6.21 -13.46
CA LYS A 139 -10.64 -6.51 -14.92
C LYS A 139 -9.39 -5.96 -15.61
N GLU A 140 -8.90 -4.81 -15.18
CA GLU A 140 -7.69 -4.18 -15.77
C GLU A 140 -6.38 -4.81 -15.24
N LEU A 141 -6.42 -5.43 -14.05
CA LEU A 141 -5.26 -6.13 -13.50
C LEU A 141 -5.12 -7.55 -14.08
N ASP A 142 -6.22 -8.14 -14.55
CA ASP A 142 -6.27 -9.47 -15.13
C ASP A 142 -6.02 -9.45 -16.65
N SER A 143 -6.02 -8.26 -17.29
CA SER A 143 -5.71 -8.04 -18.69
C SER A 143 -4.21 -7.89 -18.94
#